data_234c30013aa7e4b78abe6916bd8e85ba
#
_entry.id   234c30013aa7e4b78abe6916bd8e85ba
#
_cell.length_a   1.000
_cell.length_b   1.000
_cell.length_c   1.000
_cell.angle_alpha   90.00
_cell.angle_beta   90.00
_cell.angle_gamma   90.00
#
_symmetry.space_group_name_H-M   'P 1'
#
loop_
_entity.id
_entity.type
_entity.pdbx_description
1 polymer ?
#
loop_
_entity_poly.entity_id
_entity_poly.type
_entity_poly.pdbx_seq_one_letter_code
_entity_poly.pdbx_strand_id
1 'polypeptide(L)'
;ARVATEERLLANDIKAVVATSALGMGYDKPDLAFVVHYQAPGSVVAYYQQVGRAGRGVDHADVVLLRGGEDRRIQDFFIEQSFPSRERVALVLQELDGAGERGRTTRELMAAVNLGMGRLEAMLKILDVEGAVRRDGSRWQSVPNSGWSYDAERYEHITALRRAEQEAMARYGAADSHAGTGRRCLMRALQRELDDPDAAASEGCGRCAVCTAPRYGDPPDPRLVELAGRHLRSRPIGLEVKKMAPDAAGAMRKIAESARVEPGWALARFGDGGWWPAIERGLRSGEFDQEVIDALADLVRAHVRSAAWLTAVPSARLGDTVERLADRLAAALAIQRVRLLSRVEPRPSQREMENAAQQAANVRGAFRVTGAAPRGTGLLLDDRRSSGWTLAMVGGQLRLAGAERVVPLALGTLG
;
A
#
# COMPACT_ATOMS: atom_id res chain seq x y z
N ALA A 1 -8.33 20.57 11.39
CA ALA A 1 -7.55 20.73 10.14
C ALA A 1 -8.46 20.66 8.91
N ARG A 2 -9.26 19.59 8.70
CA ARG A 2 -10.09 19.40 7.49
C ARG A 2 -11.06 20.58 7.26
N VAL A 3 -11.93 20.89 8.22
CA VAL A 3 -12.92 21.98 8.13
C VAL A 3 -12.25 23.32 7.79
N ALA A 4 -11.16 23.68 8.49
CA ALA A 4 -10.44 24.91 8.21
C ALA A 4 -9.81 24.96 6.79
N THR A 5 -9.43 23.81 6.22
CA THR A 5 -8.93 23.75 4.84
C THR A 5 -10.09 23.93 3.83
N GLU A 6 -11.24 23.33 4.11
CA GLU A 6 -12.46 23.49 3.31
C GLU A 6 -12.95 24.95 3.31
N GLU A 7 -12.96 25.60 4.48
CA GLU A 7 -13.30 27.04 4.62
C GLU A 7 -12.36 27.94 3.83
N ARG A 8 -11.04 27.70 3.89
CA ARG A 8 -10.06 28.45 3.11
C ARG A 8 -10.21 28.26 1.60
N LEU A 9 -10.58 27.05 1.15
CA LEU A 9 -10.87 26.82 -0.26
C LEU A 9 -12.16 27.54 -0.69
N LEU A 10 -13.20 27.55 0.15
CA LEU A 10 -14.44 28.29 -0.11
C LEU A 10 -14.20 29.81 -0.19
N ALA A 11 -13.35 30.33 0.67
CA ALA A 11 -12.97 31.76 0.69
C ALA A 11 -11.99 32.16 -0.43
N ASN A 12 -11.52 31.21 -1.26
CA ASN A 12 -10.45 31.44 -2.26
C ASN A 12 -9.09 31.85 -1.68
N ASP A 13 -8.83 31.58 -0.39
CA ASP A 13 -7.54 31.82 0.26
C ASP A 13 -6.47 30.83 -0.22
N ILE A 14 -6.88 29.71 -0.83
CA ILE A 14 -6.01 28.72 -1.43
C ILE A 14 -6.52 28.34 -2.81
N LYS A 15 -5.60 28.11 -3.75
CA LYS A 15 -5.93 27.82 -5.15
C LYS A 15 -6.36 26.38 -5.40
N ALA A 16 -5.93 25.46 -4.59
CA ALA A 16 -6.21 24.03 -4.76
C ALA A 16 -6.09 23.28 -3.43
N VAL A 17 -6.80 22.16 -3.32
CA VAL A 17 -6.70 21.20 -2.23
C VAL A 17 -6.39 19.82 -2.81
N VAL A 18 -5.39 19.15 -2.22
CA VAL A 18 -5.16 17.73 -2.47
C VAL A 18 -5.93 16.94 -1.42
N ALA A 19 -6.88 16.14 -1.86
CA ALA A 19 -7.75 15.36 -0.99
C ALA A 19 -7.90 13.92 -1.48
N THR A 20 -8.22 13.03 -0.57
CA THR A 20 -8.75 11.70 -0.91
C THR A 20 -10.22 11.80 -1.32
N SER A 21 -10.92 10.69 -1.45
CA SER A 21 -12.39 10.67 -1.69
C SER A 21 -13.22 11.45 -0.65
N ALA A 22 -12.58 11.95 0.41
CA ALA A 22 -13.24 12.73 1.48
C ALA A 22 -13.96 13.98 1.01
N LEU A 23 -13.51 14.63 -0.06
CA LEU A 23 -14.20 15.75 -0.72
C LEU A 23 -15.07 15.28 -1.91
N GLY A 24 -15.17 13.98 -2.11
CA GLY A 24 -15.97 13.39 -3.18
C GLY A 24 -17.48 13.49 -2.98
N MET A 25 -17.98 13.83 -1.80
CA MET A 25 -19.41 14.04 -1.51
C MET A 25 -19.61 15.22 -0.55
N GLY A 26 -20.74 15.91 -0.68
CA GLY A 26 -21.15 16.95 0.27
C GLY A 26 -20.42 18.29 0.20
N TYR A 27 -19.49 18.50 -0.75
CA TYR A 27 -18.79 19.77 -0.92
C TYR A 27 -19.35 20.53 -2.13
N ASP A 28 -19.78 21.77 -1.92
CA ASP A 28 -20.31 22.64 -2.96
C ASP A 28 -19.53 23.96 -3.02
N LYS A 29 -18.90 24.20 -4.18
CA LYS A 29 -18.19 25.45 -4.51
C LYS A 29 -18.48 25.79 -5.97
N PRO A 30 -19.32 26.80 -6.24
CA PRO A 30 -19.75 27.11 -7.60
C PRO A 30 -18.63 27.49 -8.55
N ASP A 31 -17.62 28.20 -8.08
CA ASP A 31 -16.47 28.69 -8.83
C ASP A 31 -15.28 27.72 -8.89
N LEU A 32 -15.53 26.41 -8.71
CA LEU A 32 -14.49 25.39 -8.88
C LEU A 32 -14.14 25.24 -10.37
N ALA A 33 -12.98 25.77 -10.75
CA ALA A 33 -12.54 25.86 -12.14
C ALA A 33 -11.80 24.62 -12.65
N PHE A 34 -11.39 23.69 -11.76
CA PHE A 34 -10.77 22.44 -12.19
C PHE A 34 -10.91 21.32 -11.17
N VAL A 35 -10.90 20.07 -11.68
CA VAL A 35 -10.72 18.84 -10.91
C VAL A 35 -9.68 17.98 -11.58
N VAL A 36 -8.66 17.56 -10.83
CA VAL A 36 -7.62 16.63 -11.30
C VAL A 36 -7.69 15.35 -10.49
N HIS A 37 -7.99 14.26 -11.16
CA HIS A 37 -7.86 12.92 -10.57
C HIS A 37 -6.44 12.40 -10.74
N TYR A 38 -5.77 12.13 -9.63
CA TYR A 38 -4.54 11.36 -9.60
C TYR A 38 -4.90 9.91 -9.26
N GLN A 39 -4.94 9.06 -10.25
CA GLN A 39 -5.52 7.72 -10.29
C GLN A 39 -7.04 7.69 -10.60
N ALA A 40 -7.46 6.62 -11.30
CA ALA A 40 -8.86 6.44 -11.68
C ALA A 40 -9.70 5.94 -10.51
N PRO A 41 -10.90 6.53 -10.28
CA PRO A 41 -11.89 5.95 -9.37
C PRO A 41 -12.31 4.53 -9.79
N GLY A 42 -12.93 3.80 -8.86
CA GLY A 42 -13.35 2.41 -9.09
C GLY A 42 -14.55 2.25 -10.04
N SER A 43 -15.30 3.34 -10.32
CA SER A 43 -16.43 3.32 -11.24
C SER A 43 -16.61 4.65 -11.98
N VAL A 44 -17.28 4.62 -13.11
CA VAL A 44 -17.63 5.80 -13.92
C VAL A 44 -18.61 6.69 -13.15
N VAL A 45 -19.53 6.11 -12.39
CA VAL A 45 -20.49 6.85 -11.56
C VAL A 45 -19.75 7.65 -10.47
N ALA A 46 -18.80 7.01 -9.78
CA ALA A 46 -17.99 7.70 -8.79
C ALA A 46 -17.15 8.84 -9.42
N TYR A 47 -16.58 8.59 -10.60
CA TYR A 47 -15.89 9.63 -11.38
C TYR A 47 -16.81 10.80 -11.70
N TYR A 48 -17.98 10.56 -12.27
CA TYR A 48 -18.97 11.57 -12.61
C TYR A 48 -19.36 12.43 -11.38
N GLN A 49 -19.66 11.80 -10.25
CA GLN A 49 -20.01 12.50 -9.01
C GLN A 49 -18.91 13.45 -8.51
N GLN A 50 -17.66 13.07 -8.73
CA GLN A 50 -16.50 13.87 -8.30
C GLN A 50 -16.21 15.01 -9.27
N VAL A 51 -16.22 14.77 -10.58
CA VAL A 51 -15.96 15.81 -11.59
C VAL A 51 -17.12 16.78 -11.75
N GLY A 52 -18.36 16.34 -11.51
CA GLY A 52 -19.58 17.20 -11.55
C GLY A 52 -19.62 18.31 -10.48
N ARG A 53 -18.57 18.44 -9.66
CA ARG A 53 -18.38 19.57 -8.74
C ARG A 53 -17.76 20.78 -9.43
N ALA A 54 -17.00 20.58 -10.50
CA ALA A 54 -16.44 21.68 -11.27
C ALA A 54 -17.45 22.25 -12.26
N GLY A 55 -17.33 23.54 -12.57
CA GLY A 55 -18.09 24.18 -13.63
C GLY A 55 -19.53 24.55 -13.28
N ARG A 56 -19.90 24.60 -12.01
CA ARG A 56 -21.29 24.93 -11.60
C ARG A 56 -21.63 26.39 -11.75
N GLY A 57 -20.67 27.29 -11.49
CA GLY A 57 -20.84 28.73 -11.52
C GLY A 57 -19.75 29.45 -12.32
N VAL A 58 -19.04 28.73 -13.19
CA VAL A 58 -18.04 29.29 -14.10
C VAL A 58 -18.30 28.80 -15.52
N ASP A 59 -17.95 29.61 -16.51
CA ASP A 59 -18.23 29.35 -17.94
C ASP A 59 -17.42 28.13 -18.45
N HIS A 60 -16.25 27.87 -17.82
CA HIS A 60 -15.37 26.78 -18.19
C HIS A 60 -14.71 26.15 -16.96
N ALA A 61 -14.61 24.83 -16.97
CA ALA A 61 -13.87 24.08 -15.98
C ALA A 61 -13.09 22.95 -16.63
N ASP A 62 -11.85 22.78 -16.17
CA ASP A 62 -10.98 21.70 -16.65
C ASP A 62 -11.14 20.45 -15.79
N VAL A 63 -11.35 19.31 -16.44
CA VAL A 63 -11.39 17.99 -15.79
C VAL A 63 -10.28 17.12 -16.36
N VAL A 64 -9.34 16.72 -15.51
CA VAL A 64 -8.18 15.94 -15.93
C VAL A 64 -8.17 14.61 -15.17
N LEU A 65 -8.01 13.51 -15.91
CA LEU A 65 -7.82 12.17 -15.35
C LEU A 65 -6.41 11.68 -15.67
N LEU A 66 -5.57 11.61 -14.64
CA LEU A 66 -4.24 10.99 -14.74
C LEU A 66 -4.36 9.53 -14.34
N ARG A 67 -3.97 8.63 -15.25
CA ARG A 67 -4.05 7.18 -15.08
C ARG A 67 -2.67 6.55 -15.08
N GLY A 68 -2.50 5.54 -14.23
CA GLY A 68 -1.29 4.72 -14.20
C GLY A 68 -1.60 3.22 -14.35
N GLY A 69 -0.57 2.43 -14.67
CA GLY A 69 -0.71 0.97 -14.73
C GLY A 69 -1.04 0.33 -13.37
N GLU A 70 -0.83 1.06 -12.28
CA GLU A 70 -1.14 0.66 -10.90
C GLU A 70 -2.64 0.76 -10.55
N ASP A 71 -3.42 1.59 -11.24
CA ASP A 71 -4.84 1.84 -10.94
C ASP A 71 -5.62 0.53 -10.88
N ARG A 72 -5.44 -0.34 -11.88
CA ARG A 72 -6.10 -1.64 -11.93
C ARG A 72 -5.73 -2.50 -10.73
N ARG A 73 -4.45 -2.55 -10.34
CA ARG A 73 -3.99 -3.35 -9.19
C ARG A 73 -4.57 -2.85 -7.87
N ILE A 74 -4.69 -1.52 -7.72
CA ILE A 74 -5.30 -0.90 -6.55
C ILE A 74 -6.80 -1.23 -6.49
N GLN A 75 -7.50 -1.12 -7.59
CA GLN A 75 -8.92 -1.46 -7.68
C GLN A 75 -9.15 -2.96 -7.46
N ASP A 76 -8.34 -3.83 -8.06
CA ASP A 76 -8.36 -5.28 -7.83
C ASP A 76 -8.23 -5.61 -6.35
N PHE A 77 -7.26 -4.98 -5.68
CA PHE A 77 -7.07 -5.14 -4.24
C PHE A 77 -8.34 -4.80 -3.45
N PHE A 78 -9.00 -3.68 -3.75
CA PHE A 78 -10.25 -3.30 -3.06
C PHE A 78 -11.41 -4.22 -3.39
N ILE A 79 -11.55 -4.70 -4.62
CA ILE A 79 -12.60 -5.64 -5.02
C ILE A 79 -12.41 -6.97 -4.31
N GLU A 80 -11.21 -7.54 -4.35
CA GLU A 80 -10.87 -8.81 -3.70
C GLU A 80 -10.97 -8.74 -2.18
N GLN A 81 -10.83 -7.54 -1.62
CA GLN A 81 -10.93 -7.30 -0.19
C GLN A 81 -12.33 -6.96 0.31
N SER A 82 -13.30 -6.73 -0.59
CA SER A 82 -14.63 -6.26 -0.21
C SER A 82 -15.46 -7.33 0.50
N PHE A 83 -15.27 -8.60 0.13
CA PHE A 83 -15.99 -9.72 0.71
C PHE A 83 -15.01 -10.82 1.14
N PRO A 84 -15.15 -11.31 2.37
CA PRO A 84 -14.32 -12.41 2.85
C PRO A 84 -14.69 -13.71 2.15
N SER A 85 -13.69 -14.52 1.78
CA SER A 85 -13.94 -15.83 1.19
C SER A 85 -14.61 -16.78 2.19
N ARG A 86 -15.31 -17.80 1.68
CA ARG A 86 -15.95 -18.85 2.47
C ARG A 86 -15.00 -19.46 3.51
N GLU A 87 -13.75 -19.72 3.10
CA GLU A 87 -12.73 -20.33 3.95
C GLU A 87 -12.38 -19.43 5.13
N ARG A 88 -12.25 -18.11 4.88
CA ARG A 88 -11.95 -17.13 5.93
C ARG A 88 -13.07 -16.95 6.91
N VAL A 89 -14.31 -16.94 6.43
CA VAL A 89 -15.51 -16.93 7.29
C VAL A 89 -15.56 -18.18 8.13
N ALA A 90 -15.37 -19.36 7.54
CA ALA A 90 -15.35 -20.63 8.25
C ALA A 90 -14.31 -20.67 9.36
N LEU A 91 -13.09 -20.17 9.11
CA LEU A 91 -12.04 -20.07 10.14
C LEU A 91 -12.43 -19.15 11.29
N VAL A 92 -13.05 -18.00 11.02
CA VAL A 92 -13.52 -17.08 12.07
C VAL A 92 -14.62 -17.70 12.90
N LEU A 93 -15.60 -18.34 12.27
CA LEU A 93 -16.68 -19.03 12.99
C LEU A 93 -16.15 -20.19 13.83
N GLN A 94 -15.22 -21.00 13.28
CA GLN A 94 -14.58 -22.08 14.02
C GLN A 94 -13.83 -21.58 15.27
N GLU A 95 -13.13 -20.44 15.18
CA GLU A 95 -12.46 -19.83 16.33
C GLU A 95 -13.44 -19.32 17.39
N LEU A 96 -14.59 -18.81 16.96
CA LEU A 96 -15.65 -18.36 17.87
C LEU A 96 -16.37 -19.54 18.52
N ASP A 97 -16.68 -20.59 17.76
CA ASP A 97 -17.29 -21.84 18.28
C ASP A 97 -16.39 -22.50 19.33
N GLY A 98 -15.07 -22.55 19.05
CA GLY A 98 -14.08 -23.08 19.99
C GLY A 98 -13.93 -22.27 21.28
N ALA A 99 -14.30 -20.99 21.26
CA ALA A 99 -14.31 -20.13 22.45
C ALA A 99 -15.61 -20.21 23.27
N GLY A 100 -16.70 -20.74 22.71
CA GLY A 100 -17.99 -20.86 23.31
C GLY A 100 -18.54 -19.53 23.87
N GLU A 101 -19.19 -19.56 25.02
CA GLU A 101 -19.77 -18.36 25.66
C GLU A 101 -18.73 -17.28 26.05
N ARG A 102 -17.47 -17.68 26.23
CA ARG A 102 -16.38 -16.70 26.48
C ARG A 102 -16.21 -15.75 25.32
N GLY A 103 -16.41 -16.20 24.10
CA GLY A 103 -16.16 -15.45 22.87
C GLY A 103 -14.70 -15.01 22.71
N ARG A 104 -14.43 -14.25 21.65
CA ARG A 104 -13.10 -13.68 21.37
C ARG A 104 -13.17 -12.19 21.07
N THR A 105 -12.16 -11.44 21.47
CA THR A 105 -11.96 -10.06 21.02
C THR A 105 -11.46 -10.07 19.57
N THR A 106 -11.63 -8.96 18.84
CA THR A 106 -11.08 -8.80 17.48
C THR A 106 -9.56 -9.07 17.43
N ARG A 107 -8.82 -8.71 18.48
CA ARG A 107 -7.37 -8.98 18.56
C ARG A 107 -7.05 -10.46 18.71
N GLU A 108 -7.78 -11.17 19.55
CA GLU A 108 -7.60 -12.62 19.70
C GLU A 108 -7.91 -13.35 18.39
N LEU A 109 -8.95 -12.92 17.65
CA LEU A 109 -9.25 -13.43 16.32
C LEU A 109 -8.11 -13.12 15.31
N MET A 110 -7.55 -11.90 15.32
CA MET A 110 -6.43 -11.56 14.45
C MET A 110 -5.17 -12.40 14.71
N ALA A 111 -4.98 -12.87 15.93
CA ALA A 111 -3.87 -13.77 16.23
C ALA A 111 -4.10 -15.18 15.65
N ALA A 112 -5.35 -15.62 15.58
CA ALA A 112 -5.75 -16.94 15.07
C ALA A 112 -5.90 -16.93 13.54
N VAL A 113 -6.46 -15.85 12.96
CA VAL A 113 -6.76 -15.76 11.53
C VAL A 113 -5.94 -14.68 10.83
N ASN A 114 -5.52 -14.95 9.60
CA ASN A 114 -4.75 -14.00 8.80
C ASN A 114 -5.67 -12.99 8.09
N LEU A 115 -6.23 -12.06 8.86
CA LEU A 115 -7.09 -10.98 8.38
C LEU A 115 -6.64 -9.65 9.00
N GLY A 116 -6.62 -8.59 8.19
CA GLY A 116 -6.42 -7.22 8.67
C GLY A 116 -7.60 -6.75 9.55
N MET A 117 -7.33 -5.84 10.51
CA MET A 117 -8.34 -5.33 11.46
C MET A 117 -9.61 -4.85 10.76
N GLY A 118 -9.49 -3.97 9.76
CA GLY A 118 -10.65 -3.40 9.08
C GLY A 118 -11.50 -4.44 8.35
N ARG A 119 -10.85 -5.45 7.74
CA ARG A 119 -11.55 -6.55 7.07
C ARG A 119 -12.26 -7.46 8.05
N LEU A 120 -11.58 -7.82 9.13
CA LEU A 120 -12.20 -8.65 10.17
C LEU A 120 -13.39 -7.96 10.82
N GLU A 121 -13.27 -6.66 11.13
CA GLU A 121 -14.39 -5.89 11.68
C GLU A 121 -15.55 -5.75 10.69
N ALA A 122 -15.28 -5.53 9.40
CA ALA A 122 -16.31 -5.48 8.37
C ALA A 122 -17.02 -6.83 8.23
N MET A 123 -16.26 -7.93 8.20
CA MET A 123 -16.80 -9.30 8.18
C MET A 123 -17.68 -9.55 9.39
N LEU A 124 -17.19 -9.29 10.60
CA LEU A 124 -17.93 -9.53 11.84
C LEU A 124 -19.23 -8.73 11.90
N LYS A 125 -19.25 -7.49 11.39
CA LYS A 125 -20.49 -6.68 11.30
C LYS A 125 -21.51 -7.28 10.32
N ILE A 126 -21.05 -7.82 9.18
CA ILE A 126 -21.95 -8.50 8.23
C ILE A 126 -22.53 -9.74 8.87
N LEU A 127 -21.69 -10.58 9.49
CA LEU A 127 -22.13 -11.81 10.16
C LEU A 127 -23.05 -11.52 11.36
N ASP A 128 -22.89 -10.39 12.05
CA ASP A 128 -23.77 -9.94 13.13
C ASP A 128 -25.16 -9.56 12.60
N VAL A 129 -25.21 -8.79 11.52
CA VAL A 129 -26.47 -8.43 10.85
C VAL A 129 -27.19 -9.68 10.29
N GLU A 130 -26.42 -10.64 9.78
CA GLU A 130 -26.96 -11.90 9.25
C GLU A 130 -27.28 -12.94 10.34
N GLY A 131 -26.97 -12.64 11.60
CA GLY A 131 -27.30 -13.49 12.75
C GLY A 131 -26.36 -14.69 12.97
N ALA A 132 -25.23 -14.76 12.26
CA ALA A 132 -24.24 -15.83 12.45
C ALA A 132 -23.37 -15.63 13.70
N VAL A 133 -23.13 -14.38 14.08
CA VAL A 133 -22.38 -14.01 15.28
C VAL A 133 -23.16 -12.95 16.05
N ARG A 134 -22.78 -12.72 17.29
CA ARG A 134 -23.28 -11.59 18.09
C ARG A 134 -22.14 -10.92 18.82
N ARG A 135 -22.28 -9.63 19.05
CA ARG A 135 -21.34 -8.86 19.84
C ARG A 135 -21.80 -8.76 21.30
N ASP A 136 -20.91 -9.11 22.23
CA ASP A 136 -21.09 -8.91 23.65
C ASP A 136 -19.93 -8.05 24.20
N GLY A 137 -20.22 -6.79 24.47
CA GLY A 137 -19.21 -5.79 24.86
C GLY A 137 -18.09 -5.66 23.84
N SER A 138 -16.88 -6.10 24.19
CA SER A 138 -15.71 -6.10 23.32
C SER A 138 -15.43 -7.45 22.66
N ARG A 139 -16.30 -8.44 22.89
CA ARG A 139 -16.13 -9.82 22.42
C ARG A 139 -17.18 -10.19 21.39
N TRP A 140 -16.81 -11.13 20.54
CA TRP A 140 -17.67 -11.73 19.53
C TRP A 140 -17.91 -13.19 19.90
N GLN A 141 -19.12 -13.65 19.69
CA GLN A 141 -19.57 -15.02 19.95
C GLN A 141 -20.29 -15.55 18.70
N SER A 142 -20.13 -16.83 18.40
CA SER A 142 -21.02 -17.49 17.42
C SER A 142 -22.42 -17.61 17.99
N VAL A 143 -23.45 -17.63 17.12
CA VAL A 143 -24.84 -17.90 17.48
C VAL A 143 -25.13 -19.37 17.15
N PRO A 144 -25.20 -20.24 18.15
CA PRO A 144 -25.49 -21.67 17.92
C PRO A 144 -26.83 -21.84 17.21
N ASN A 145 -26.90 -22.76 16.26
CA ASN A 145 -28.13 -23.09 15.53
C ASN A 145 -28.81 -21.91 14.83
N SER A 146 -28.05 -20.91 14.42
CA SER A 146 -28.55 -19.73 13.71
C SER A 146 -29.20 -20.05 12.35
N GLY A 147 -28.96 -21.25 11.80
CA GLY A 147 -29.35 -21.60 10.44
C GLY A 147 -28.60 -20.82 9.35
N TRP A 148 -27.63 -20.04 9.72
CA TRP A 148 -26.84 -19.23 8.78
C TRP A 148 -25.99 -20.10 7.87
N SER A 149 -25.94 -19.74 6.59
CA SER A 149 -25.06 -20.34 5.60
C SER A 149 -24.41 -19.26 4.76
N TYR A 150 -23.17 -19.52 4.30
CA TYR A 150 -22.45 -18.60 3.43
C TYR A 150 -23.13 -18.46 2.06
N ASP A 151 -23.65 -17.28 1.77
CA ASP A 151 -24.34 -16.95 0.51
C ASP A 151 -23.31 -16.63 -0.59
N ALA A 152 -22.77 -17.69 -1.20
CA ALA A 152 -21.76 -17.56 -2.25
C ALA A 152 -22.31 -16.80 -3.47
N GLU A 153 -23.55 -17.08 -3.87
CA GLU A 153 -24.17 -16.50 -5.07
C GLU A 153 -24.27 -14.97 -4.95
N ARG A 154 -24.72 -14.49 -3.78
CA ARG A 154 -24.81 -13.05 -3.48
C ARG A 154 -23.44 -12.38 -3.53
N TYR A 155 -22.42 -12.96 -2.92
CA TYR A 155 -21.09 -12.36 -2.85
C TYR A 155 -20.38 -12.38 -4.22
N GLU A 156 -20.54 -13.45 -4.98
CA GLU A 156 -20.04 -13.54 -6.36
C GLU A 156 -20.73 -12.53 -7.27
N HIS A 157 -22.04 -12.36 -7.17
CA HIS A 157 -22.79 -11.37 -7.90
C HIS A 157 -22.29 -9.93 -7.65
N ILE A 158 -22.12 -9.55 -6.39
CA ILE A 158 -21.62 -8.22 -6.03
C ILE A 158 -20.17 -8.02 -6.53
N THR A 159 -19.34 -9.05 -6.44
CA THR A 159 -17.98 -9.00 -6.97
C THR A 159 -17.99 -8.81 -8.50
N ALA A 160 -18.86 -9.51 -9.20
CA ALA A 160 -19.03 -9.37 -10.65
C ALA A 160 -19.49 -7.96 -11.05
N LEU A 161 -20.43 -7.37 -10.31
CA LEU A 161 -20.85 -5.98 -10.53
C LEU A 161 -19.67 -5.00 -10.37
N ARG A 162 -18.88 -5.13 -9.31
CA ARG A 162 -17.69 -4.27 -9.10
C ARG A 162 -16.63 -4.45 -10.19
N ARG A 163 -16.45 -5.67 -10.70
CA ARG A 163 -15.58 -5.94 -11.85
C ARG A 163 -16.12 -5.28 -13.13
N ALA A 164 -17.42 -5.30 -13.36
CA ALA A 164 -18.05 -4.63 -14.48
C ALA A 164 -17.86 -3.11 -14.42
N GLU A 165 -18.01 -2.50 -13.24
CA GLU A 165 -17.75 -1.07 -13.00
C GLU A 165 -16.28 -0.71 -13.28
N GLN A 166 -15.35 -1.53 -12.80
CA GLN A 166 -13.90 -1.36 -13.06
C GLN A 166 -13.60 -1.40 -14.56
N GLU A 167 -14.15 -2.36 -15.29
CA GLU A 167 -13.97 -2.47 -16.73
C GLU A 167 -14.62 -1.30 -17.48
N ALA A 168 -15.77 -0.79 -17.04
CA ALA A 168 -16.40 0.40 -17.59
C ALA A 168 -15.48 1.63 -17.42
N MET A 169 -14.89 1.82 -16.24
CA MET A 169 -13.94 2.90 -15.98
C MET A 169 -12.65 2.74 -16.81
N ALA A 170 -12.18 1.53 -17.01
CA ALA A 170 -11.02 1.25 -17.85
C ALA A 170 -11.32 1.61 -19.33
N ARG A 171 -12.51 1.23 -19.85
CA ARG A 171 -12.98 1.61 -21.20
C ARG A 171 -13.14 3.11 -21.35
N TYR A 172 -13.70 3.79 -20.33
CA TYR A 172 -13.83 5.25 -20.33
C TYR A 172 -12.46 5.93 -20.48
N GLY A 173 -11.50 5.55 -19.68
CA GLY A 173 -10.17 6.13 -19.75
C GLY A 173 -9.35 5.72 -20.98
N ALA A 174 -9.69 4.63 -21.66
CA ALA A 174 -9.06 4.22 -22.94
C ALA A 174 -9.64 4.96 -24.15
N ALA A 175 -10.79 5.60 -24.02
CA ALA A 175 -11.47 6.29 -25.13
C ALA A 175 -10.66 7.45 -25.72
N ASP A 176 -9.71 8.01 -24.95
CA ASP A 176 -8.81 9.08 -25.40
C ASP A 176 -7.48 8.55 -25.98
N SER A 177 -7.22 7.24 -25.93
CA SER A 177 -6.00 6.69 -26.50
C SER A 177 -6.08 6.62 -28.03
N HIS A 178 -5.04 7.12 -28.70
CA HIS A 178 -4.93 7.14 -30.18
C HIS A 178 -4.86 5.73 -30.82
N ALA A 179 -4.91 4.68 -30.02
CA ALA A 179 -4.67 3.29 -30.44
C ALA A 179 -5.94 2.47 -30.71
N GLY A 180 -7.15 3.04 -30.63
CA GLY A 180 -8.40 2.28 -30.78
C GLY A 180 -9.31 2.81 -31.88
N THR A 181 -9.82 1.91 -32.68
CA THR A 181 -10.86 2.15 -33.71
C THR A 181 -12.13 2.71 -33.08
N GLY A 182 -12.37 4.02 -33.25
CA GLY A 182 -13.59 4.71 -32.85
C GLY A 182 -13.42 5.61 -31.64
N ARG A 183 -13.07 6.87 -31.93
CA ARG A 183 -13.11 7.95 -30.93
C ARG A 183 -14.52 8.06 -30.34
N ARG A 184 -14.67 7.71 -29.08
CA ARG A 184 -15.96 7.81 -28.38
C ARG A 184 -15.95 9.09 -27.52
N CYS A 185 -16.89 9.99 -27.79
CA CYS A 185 -17.08 11.19 -26.97
C CYS A 185 -17.14 10.82 -25.47
N LEU A 186 -16.27 11.43 -24.65
CA LEU A 186 -16.19 11.14 -23.21
C LEU A 186 -17.49 11.48 -22.49
N MET A 187 -18.17 12.58 -22.85
CA MET A 187 -19.47 12.94 -22.28
C MET A 187 -20.52 11.89 -22.59
N ARG A 188 -20.60 11.41 -23.85
CA ARG A 188 -21.56 10.36 -24.21
C ARG A 188 -21.27 9.04 -23.53
N ALA A 189 -19.97 8.75 -23.25
CA ALA A 189 -19.60 7.59 -22.47
C ALA A 189 -20.11 7.70 -21.01
N LEU A 190 -19.99 8.86 -20.38
CA LEU A 190 -20.56 9.11 -19.04
C LEU A 190 -22.08 8.98 -19.04
N GLN A 191 -22.76 9.57 -20.02
CA GLN A 191 -24.23 9.52 -20.16
C GLN A 191 -24.74 8.07 -20.27
N ARG A 192 -24.06 7.23 -21.04
CA ARG A 192 -24.45 5.81 -21.18
C ARG A 192 -24.33 5.03 -19.85
N GLU A 193 -23.29 5.28 -19.10
CA GLU A 193 -23.08 4.61 -17.80
C GLU A 193 -24.04 5.15 -16.71
N LEU A 194 -24.75 6.23 -17.00
CA LEU A 194 -25.77 6.85 -16.13
C LEU A 194 -27.21 6.63 -16.64
N ASP A 195 -27.38 5.76 -17.63
CA ASP A 195 -28.67 5.47 -18.27
C ASP A 195 -29.40 6.73 -18.78
N ASP A 196 -28.63 7.76 -19.21
CA ASP A 196 -29.18 8.98 -19.76
C ASP A 196 -29.83 8.70 -21.13
N PRO A 197 -31.13 9.02 -21.32
CA PRO A 197 -31.82 8.76 -22.57
C PRO A 197 -31.19 9.48 -23.78
N ASP A 198 -30.51 10.61 -23.56
CA ASP A 198 -29.85 11.38 -24.61
C ASP A 198 -28.47 10.80 -25.00
N ALA A 199 -28.00 9.75 -24.34
CA ALA A 199 -26.74 9.11 -24.63
C ALA A 199 -26.64 8.51 -26.04
N ALA A 200 -27.76 8.23 -26.69
CA ALA A 200 -27.85 7.67 -28.05
C ALA A 200 -27.54 8.68 -29.15
N ALA A 201 -27.48 9.99 -28.87
CA ALA A 201 -27.17 11.01 -29.87
C ALA A 201 -25.80 10.72 -30.52
N SER A 202 -25.77 10.78 -31.86
CA SER A 202 -24.57 10.46 -32.66
C SER A 202 -23.52 11.58 -32.64
N GLU A 203 -23.91 12.80 -32.26
CA GLU A 203 -23.03 13.95 -32.26
C GLU A 203 -22.15 13.99 -30.99
N GLY A 204 -20.88 14.42 -31.19
CA GLY A 204 -19.97 14.68 -30.08
C GLY A 204 -20.42 15.85 -29.22
N CYS A 205 -19.92 15.94 -27.98
CA CYS A 205 -20.26 17.04 -27.06
C CYS A 205 -19.59 18.39 -27.40
N GLY A 206 -18.62 18.39 -28.34
CA GLY A 206 -17.88 19.59 -28.76
C GLY A 206 -16.92 20.19 -27.74
N ARG A 207 -16.72 19.55 -26.56
CA ARG A 207 -15.89 20.10 -25.47
C ARG A 207 -14.97 19.11 -24.75
N CYS A 208 -15.12 17.81 -24.94
CA CYS A 208 -14.20 16.83 -24.36
C CYS A 208 -12.95 16.66 -25.23
N ALA A 209 -11.87 16.14 -24.66
CA ALA A 209 -10.58 15.95 -25.33
C ALA A 209 -10.66 15.09 -26.61
N VAL A 210 -11.69 14.25 -26.76
CA VAL A 210 -11.94 13.43 -27.96
C VAL A 210 -12.64 14.23 -29.05
N CYS A 211 -13.54 15.15 -28.71
CA CYS A 211 -14.26 15.98 -29.67
C CYS A 211 -13.46 17.20 -30.11
N THR A 212 -12.57 17.69 -29.25
CA THR A 212 -11.65 18.81 -29.50
C THR A 212 -10.20 18.30 -29.37
N ALA A 213 -9.21 19.12 -29.69
CA ALA A 213 -7.84 18.76 -29.39
C ALA A 213 -7.62 18.72 -27.86
N PRO A 214 -6.86 17.76 -27.31
CA PRO A 214 -6.54 17.72 -25.89
C PRO A 214 -5.74 18.97 -25.49
N ARG A 215 -6.18 19.68 -24.44
CA ARG A 215 -5.55 20.92 -23.99
C ARG A 215 -4.20 20.67 -23.28
N TYR A 216 -4.01 19.48 -22.71
CA TYR A 216 -2.83 19.09 -21.94
C TYR A 216 -2.19 17.82 -22.50
N GLY A 217 -2.05 17.72 -23.84
CA GLY A 217 -1.53 16.54 -24.52
C GLY A 217 0.00 16.56 -24.73
N ASP A 218 0.64 17.69 -24.52
CA ASP A 218 2.08 17.81 -24.73
C ASP A 218 2.87 17.11 -23.62
N PRO A 219 3.95 16.40 -23.95
CA PRO A 219 4.84 15.83 -22.94
C PRO A 219 5.42 16.95 -22.06
N PRO A 220 5.63 16.68 -20.76
CA PRO A 220 6.22 17.65 -19.86
C PRO A 220 7.63 18.03 -20.29
N ASP A 221 8.05 19.27 -20.04
CA ASP A 221 9.41 19.74 -20.31
C ASP A 221 10.45 18.76 -19.69
N PRO A 222 11.36 18.19 -20.48
CA PRO A 222 12.38 17.27 -20.00
C PRO A 222 13.17 17.79 -18.80
N ARG A 223 13.40 19.09 -18.71
CA ARG A 223 14.06 19.71 -17.54
C ARG A 223 13.23 19.62 -16.27
N LEU A 224 11.91 19.76 -16.36
CA LEU A 224 11.01 19.58 -15.21
C LEU A 224 10.96 18.11 -14.77
N VAL A 225 10.96 17.19 -15.72
CA VAL A 225 11.04 15.74 -15.42
C VAL A 225 12.34 15.41 -14.68
N GLU A 226 13.48 15.95 -15.15
CA GLU A 226 14.78 15.77 -14.50
C GLU A 226 14.80 16.38 -13.09
N LEU A 227 14.28 17.59 -12.93
CA LEU A 227 14.18 18.27 -11.63
C LEU A 227 13.31 17.49 -10.65
N ALA A 228 12.18 16.99 -11.11
CA ALA A 228 11.28 16.15 -10.30
C ALA A 228 11.98 14.84 -9.88
N GLY A 229 12.66 14.17 -10.80
CA GLY A 229 13.45 12.97 -10.53
C GLY A 229 14.56 13.23 -9.50
N ARG A 230 15.32 14.30 -9.64
CA ARG A 230 16.34 14.72 -8.66
C ARG A 230 15.73 15.02 -7.30
N HIS A 231 14.60 15.72 -7.25
CA HIS A 231 13.90 16.02 -6.00
C HIS A 231 13.43 14.74 -5.28
N LEU A 232 12.87 13.78 -6.00
CA LEU A 232 12.45 12.50 -5.44
C LEU A 232 13.66 11.69 -4.93
N ARG A 233 14.78 11.70 -5.66
CA ARG A 233 16.03 11.02 -5.27
C ARG A 233 16.73 11.66 -4.07
N SER A 234 16.55 12.95 -3.83
CA SER A 234 17.20 13.67 -2.73
C SER A 234 16.52 13.52 -1.37
N ARG A 235 15.39 12.82 -1.29
CA ARG A 235 14.58 12.71 -0.07
C ARG A 235 14.79 11.35 0.63
N PRO A 236 15.66 11.26 1.64
CA PRO A 236 15.83 10.05 2.41
C PRO A 236 14.53 9.73 3.18
N ILE A 237 14.22 8.45 3.28
CA ILE A 237 13.02 7.98 3.95
C ILE A 237 13.39 7.32 5.27
N GLY A 238 13.02 7.97 6.38
CA GLY A 238 13.23 7.44 7.72
C GLY A 238 12.34 6.22 7.98
N LEU A 239 12.91 5.19 8.58
CA LEU A 239 12.20 3.99 9.02
C LEU A 239 11.99 4.05 10.52
N GLU A 240 10.74 4.12 10.95
CA GLU A 240 10.39 4.18 12.36
C GLU A 240 10.69 2.87 13.10
N VAL A 241 11.08 2.99 14.36
CA VAL A 241 11.39 1.88 15.25
C VAL A 241 10.11 1.28 15.83
N LYS A 242 9.97 -0.03 15.76
CA LYS A 242 8.93 -0.76 16.48
C LYS A 242 9.26 -0.82 17.99
N LYS A 243 8.40 -0.22 18.81
CA LYS A 243 8.53 -0.22 20.29
C LYS A 243 7.71 -1.32 20.96
N MET A 244 6.70 -1.85 20.25
CA MET A 244 5.79 -2.88 20.73
C MET A 244 5.77 -4.04 19.72
N ALA A 245 5.60 -5.26 20.19
CA ALA A 245 5.41 -6.46 19.36
C ALA A 245 4.27 -7.31 19.92
N PRO A 246 3.48 -8.00 19.08
CA PRO A 246 2.49 -8.95 19.54
C PRO A 246 3.17 -10.20 20.09
N ASP A 247 2.68 -10.70 21.23
CA ASP A 247 3.02 -12.02 21.76
C ASP A 247 2.26 -13.13 20.97
N ALA A 248 2.36 -14.38 21.42
CA ALA A 248 1.70 -15.50 20.75
C ALA A 248 0.16 -15.40 20.76
N ALA A 249 -0.41 -14.72 21.75
CA ALA A 249 -1.85 -14.47 21.88
C ALA A 249 -2.31 -13.19 21.18
N GLY A 250 -1.41 -12.48 20.49
CA GLY A 250 -1.68 -11.20 19.82
C GLY A 250 -1.67 -9.97 20.73
N ALA A 251 -1.38 -10.13 22.02
CA ALA A 251 -1.29 -9.00 22.94
C ALA A 251 -0.01 -8.21 22.70
N MET A 252 -0.11 -6.88 22.61
CA MET A 252 1.03 -6.01 22.37
C MET A 252 1.92 -5.90 23.61
N ARG A 253 3.20 -6.27 23.48
CA ARG A 253 4.23 -6.20 24.53
C ARG A 253 5.33 -5.24 24.14
N LYS A 254 5.88 -4.55 25.13
CA LYS A 254 7.02 -3.63 24.93
C LYS A 254 8.26 -4.44 24.53
N ILE A 255 8.90 -4.07 23.41
CA ILE A 255 10.20 -4.63 23.03
C ILE A 255 11.26 -4.06 23.99
N ALA A 256 12.03 -4.93 24.62
CA ALA A 256 13.11 -4.53 25.52
C ALA A 256 14.13 -3.63 24.78
N GLU A 257 14.70 -2.66 25.46
CA GLU A 257 15.69 -1.76 24.85
C GLU A 257 16.92 -2.49 24.34
N SER A 258 17.33 -3.54 25.03
CA SER A 258 18.43 -4.43 24.61
C SER A 258 18.13 -5.20 23.30
N ALA A 259 16.88 -5.33 22.90
CA ALA A 259 16.45 -5.98 21.67
C ALA A 259 15.85 -5.01 20.63
N ARG A 260 16.01 -3.70 20.83
CA ARG A 260 15.46 -2.69 19.95
C ARG A 260 16.51 -2.23 18.93
N VAL A 261 16.10 -2.13 17.65
CA VAL A 261 16.93 -1.53 16.60
C VAL A 261 16.87 -0.01 16.67
N GLU A 262 17.85 0.65 16.06
CA GLU A 262 17.85 2.10 15.86
C GLU A 262 16.85 2.52 14.76
N PRO A 263 16.49 3.81 14.65
CA PRO A 263 15.85 4.33 13.44
C PRO A 263 16.66 3.99 12.20
N GLY A 264 15.99 3.55 11.15
CA GLY A 264 16.62 3.12 9.92
C GLY A 264 16.31 4.02 8.74
N TRP A 265 16.72 3.60 7.55
CA TRP A 265 16.58 4.38 6.32
C TRP A 265 16.19 3.50 5.14
N ALA A 266 15.41 4.06 4.20
CA ALA A 266 15.15 3.47 2.90
C ALA A 266 15.53 4.46 1.79
N LEU A 267 15.96 3.89 0.65
CA LEU A 267 16.38 4.67 -0.51
C LEU A 267 15.18 5.19 -1.30
N ALA A 268 14.08 4.42 -1.40
CA ALA A 268 12.90 4.76 -2.19
C ALA A 268 11.58 4.41 -1.50
N ARG A 269 10.48 5.03 -1.98
CA ARG A 269 9.13 4.49 -1.82
C ARG A 269 8.82 3.55 -2.99
N PHE A 270 8.04 2.51 -2.74
CA PHE A 270 7.61 1.61 -3.81
C PHE A 270 6.79 2.38 -4.85
N GLY A 271 7.20 2.26 -6.12
CA GLY A 271 6.52 2.89 -7.24
C GLY A 271 6.79 4.37 -7.43
N ASP A 272 7.69 5.01 -6.65
CA ASP A 272 8.05 6.39 -6.91
C ASP A 272 8.91 6.56 -8.18
N GLY A 273 8.90 7.76 -8.75
CA GLY A 273 9.70 8.09 -9.94
C GLY A 273 11.17 8.40 -9.65
N GLY A 274 11.63 8.26 -8.37
CA GLY A 274 12.99 8.55 -7.96
C GLY A 274 13.95 7.37 -8.17
N TRP A 275 14.27 6.67 -7.09
CA TRP A 275 15.16 5.50 -7.12
C TRP A 275 14.45 4.18 -7.45
N TRP A 276 13.12 4.11 -7.30
CA TRP A 276 12.40 2.86 -7.48
C TRP A 276 12.59 2.20 -8.86
N PRO A 277 12.59 2.92 -10.00
CA PRO A 277 12.83 2.30 -11.31
C PRO A 277 14.19 1.59 -11.41
N ALA A 278 15.25 2.16 -10.85
CA ALA A 278 16.57 1.53 -10.83
C ALA A 278 16.61 0.32 -9.88
N ILE A 279 16.02 0.46 -8.71
CA ILE A 279 15.88 -0.65 -7.74
C ILE A 279 15.07 -1.80 -8.35
N GLU A 280 13.96 -1.52 -9.01
CA GLU A 280 13.11 -2.55 -9.61
C GLU A 280 13.82 -3.30 -10.75
N ARG A 281 14.62 -2.62 -11.56
CA ARG A 281 15.51 -3.28 -12.54
C ARG A 281 16.45 -4.25 -11.85
N GLY A 282 17.17 -3.81 -10.83
CA GLY A 282 18.10 -4.64 -10.07
C GLY A 282 17.44 -5.85 -9.40
N LEU A 283 16.23 -5.68 -8.87
CA LEU A 283 15.45 -6.77 -8.29
C LEU A 283 14.98 -7.81 -9.33
N ARG A 284 14.78 -7.41 -10.59
CA ARG A 284 14.40 -8.31 -11.69
C ARG A 284 15.60 -9.00 -12.30
N SER A 285 16.69 -8.27 -12.55
CA SER A 285 17.91 -8.82 -13.16
C SER A 285 18.75 -9.64 -12.18
N GLY A 286 18.57 -9.44 -10.87
CA GLY A 286 19.42 -9.99 -9.83
C GLY A 286 20.72 -9.22 -9.62
N GLU A 287 20.92 -8.08 -10.30
CA GLU A 287 22.12 -7.26 -10.20
C GLU A 287 21.75 -5.76 -10.18
N PHE A 288 22.37 -5.01 -9.27
CA PHE A 288 22.10 -3.58 -9.11
C PHE A 288 23.17 -2.73 -9.81
N ASP A 289 22.71 -1.68 -10.47
CA ASP A 289 23.58 -0.67 -11.08
C ASP A 289 24.44 0.02 -10.00
N GLN A 290 25.63 0.51 -10.39
CA GLN A 290 26.54 1.17 -9.45
C GLN A 290 25.90 2.41 -8.81
N GLU A 291 25.06 3.14 -9.54
CA GLU A 291 24.35 4.32 -9.01
C GLU A 291 23.49 4.02 -7.77
N VAL A 292 22.89 2.81 -7.69
CA VAL A 292 22.08 2.38 -6.53
C VAL A 292 22.99 2.12 -5.32
N ILE A 293 24.16 1.54 -5.55
CA ILE A 293 25.14 1.25 -4.49
C ILE A 293 25.72 2.55 -3.95
N ASP A 294 26.09 3.48 -4.83
CA ASP A 294 26.61 4.79 -4.44
C ASP A 294 25.57 5.57 -3.64
N ALA A 295 24.31 5.59 -4.09
CA ALA A 295 23.22 6.24 -3.38
C ALA A 295 22.96 5.63 -2.00
N LEU A 296 23.02 4.29 -1.84
CA LEU A 296 22.94 3.65 -0.54
C LEU A 296 24.12 3.98 0.36
N ALA A 297 25.34 4.02 -0.21
CA ALA A 297 26.54 4.38 0.53
C ALA A 297 26.46 5.83 1.02
N ASP A 298 26.01 6.75 0.19
CA ASP A 298 25.82 8.15 0.56
C ASP A 298 24.72 8.33 1.60
N LEU A 299 23.62 7.59 1.50
CA LEU A 299 22.58 7.55 2.51
C LEU A 299 23.14 7.11 3.88
N VAL A 300 23.97 6.06 3.89
CA VAL A 300 24.63 5.59 5.12
C VAL A 300 25.58 6.63 5.66
N ARG A 301 26.48 7.21 4.84
CA ARG A 301 27.45 8.24 5.26
C ARG A 301 26.76 9.48 5.85
N ALA A 302 25.63 9.88 5.26
CA ALA A 302 24.89 11.05 5.72
C ALA A 302 24.16 10.85 7.04
N HIS A 303 23.67 9.62 7.32
CA HIS A 303 22.72 9.40 8.40
C HIS A 303 23.16 8.39 9.46
N VAL A 304 24.19 7.58 9.21
CA VAL A 304 24.66 6.56 10.15
C VAL A 304 26.10 6.86 10.60
N ARG A 305 26.23 7.25 11.85
CA ARG A 305 27.56 7.49 12.43
C ARG A 305 28.28 6.18 12.69
N SER A 306 29.51 6.08 12.22
CA SER A 306 30.44 4.98 12.55
C SER A 306 29.88 3.58 12.30
N ALA A 307 29.30 3.36 11.11
CA ALA A 307 28.96 2.00 10.68
C ALA A 307 30.26 1.15 10.63
N ALA A 308 30.24 -0.01 11.30
CA ALA A 308 31.41 -0.88 11.44
C ALA A 308 31.28 -2.17 10.64
N TRP A 309 30.08 -2.68 10.50
CA TRP A 309 29.81 -3.94 9.80
C TRP A 309 28.42 -3.94 9.15
N LEU A 310 28.23 -4.83 8.18
CA LEU A 310 26.96 -4.98 7.45
C LEU A 310 26.60 -6.47 7.33
N THR A 311 25.33 -6.78 7.58
CA THR A 311 24.71 -8.06 7.29
C THR A 311 23.41 -7.87 6.50
N ALA A 312 23.02 -8.87 5.71
CA ALA A 312 21.77 -8.86 4.94
C ALA A 312 20.77 -9.85 5.50
N VAL A 313 19.48 -9.56 5.33
CA VAL A 313 18.40 -10.51 5.57
C VAL A 313 18.34 -11.51 4.41
N PRO A 314 18.50 -12.82 4.64
CA PRO A 314 18.44 -13.82 3.58
C PRO A 314 17.07 -13.87 2.91
N SER A 315 17.02 -13.73 1.59
CA SER A 315 15.78 -13.72 0.80
C SER A 315 15.54 -15.05 0.11
N ALA A 316 14.41 -15.73 0.40
CA ALA A 316 14.04 -16.95 -0.32
C ALA A 316 13.63 -16.66 -1.77
N ARG A 317 13.10 -15.47 -2.04
CA ARG A 317 12.59 -15.08 -3.36
C ARG A 317 13.69 -14.62 -4.31
N LEU A 318 14.70 -13.93 -3.78
CA LEU A 318 15.75 -13.26 -4.55
C LEU A 318 17.07 -14.03 -4.53
N GLY A 319 17.12 -15.21 -3.88
CA GLY A 319 18.38 -15.95 -3.72
C GLY A 319 19.48 -15.05 -3.15
N ASP A 320 20.64 -15.05 -3.78
CA ASP A 320 21.82 -14.30 -3.33
C ASP A 320 21.85 -12.83 -3.76
N THR A 321 20.79 -12.30 -4.38
CA THR A 321 20.78 -10.93 -4.92
C THR A 321 21.02 -9.89 -3.82
N VAL A 322 20.37 -10.04 -2.66
CA VAL A 322 20.55 -9.11 -1.52
C VAL A 322 21.93 -9.28 -0.88
N GLU A 323 22.44 -10.49 -0.86
CA GLU A 323 23.79 -10.80 -0.36
C GLU A 323 24.88 -10.16 -1.24
N ARG A 324 24.76 -10.26 -2.59
CA ARG A 324 25.68 -9.59 -3.53
C ARG A 324 25.62 -8.07 -3.41
N LEU A 325 24.42 -7.50 -3.23
CA LEU A 325 24.26 -6.08 -2.96
C LEU A 325 24.97 -5.69 -1.67
N ALA A 326 24.80 -6.47 -0.61
CA ALA A 326 25.45 -6.23 0.68
C ALA A 326 26.99 -6.33 0.58
N ASP A 327 27.54 -7.26 -0.20
CA ASP A 327 28.97 -7.38 -0.44
C ASP A 327 29.53 -6.11 -1.13
N ARG A 328 28.85 -5.62 -2.18
CA ARG A 328 29.21 -4.40 -2.90
C ARG A 328 29.07 -3.15 -2.02
N LEU A 329 28.00 -3.03 -1.25
CA LEU A 329 27.76 -1.89 -0.36
C LEU A 329 28.81 -1.86 0.77
N ALA A 330 29.16 -3.00 1.36
CA ALA A 330 30.18 -3.08 2.40
C ALA A 330 31.56 -2.62 1.86
N ALA A 331 31.91 -3.03 0.63
CA ALA A 331 33.11 -2.60 -0.06
C ALA A 331 33.11 -1.06 -0.32
N ALA A 332 31.97 -0.50 -0.80
CA ALA A 332 31.83 0.94 -1.05
C ALA A 332 31.91 1.78 0.23
N LEU A 333 31.51 1.22 1.38
CA LEU A 333 31.59 1.85 2.69
C LEU A 333 32.91 1.59 3.42
N ALA A 334 33.77 0.70 2.90
CA ALA A 334 34.98 0.21 3.54
C ALA A 334 34.73 -0.36 4.97
N ILE A 335 33.62 -1.12 5.16
CA ILE A 335 33.25 -1.74 6.42
C ILE A 335 33.25 -3.27 6.32
N GLN A 336 33.26 -3.93 7.46
CA GLN A 336 33.28 -5.39 7.52
C GLN A 336 31.95 -5.99 6.99
N ARG A 337 32.03 -6.90 6.02
CA ARG A 337 30.90 -7.73 5.60
C ARG A 337 30.84 -8.99 6.47
N VAL A 338 29.69 -9.23 7.11
CA VAL A 338 29.46 -10.43 7.93
C VAL A 338 28.18 -11.13 7.53
N ARG A 339 28.17 -12.47 7.54
CA ARG A 339 27.00 -13.29 7.25
C ARG A 339 26.52 -13.94 8.55
N LEU A 340 25.77 -13.18 9.33
CA LEU A 340 25.30 -13.59 10.65
C LEU A 340 23.91 -14.23 10.65
N LEU A 341 23.23 -14.25 9.52
CA LEU A 341 21.83 -14.68 9.44
C LEU A 341 21.69 -15.89 8.53
N SER A 342 20.99 -16.89 9.01
CA SER A 342 20.53 -18.02 8.20
C SER A 342 19.02 -18.17 8.32
N ARG A 343 18.37 -18.59 7.23
CA ARG A 343 16.97 -18.97 7.25
C ARG A 343 16.82 -20.38 7.78
N VAL A 344 15.91 -20.57 8.74
CA VAL A 344 15.76 -21.87 9.44
C VAL A 344 14.76 -22.76 8.72
N GLU A 345 13.64 -22.17 8.29
CA GLU A 345 12.53 -22.89 7.67
C GLU A 345 11.86 -22.08 6.56
N PRO A 346 11.26 -22.75 5.57
CA PRO A 346 10.38 -22.11 4.61
C PRO A 346 9.17 -21.51 5.33
N ARG A 347 8.84 -20.29 5.01
CA ARG A 347 7.64 -19.58 5.51
C ARG A 347 6.92 -18.93 4.33
N PRO A 348 5.60 -18.74 4.41
CA PRO A 348 4.86 -17.92 3.44
C PRO A 348 5.49 -16.54 3.28
N SER A 349 5.23 -15.90 2.14
CA SER A 349 5.70 -14.53 1.93
C SER A 349 5.15 -13.59 3.00
N GLN A 350 6.01 -12.71 3.52
CA GLN A 350 5.59 -11.69 4.49
C GLN A 350 4.45 -10.79 3.97
N ARG A 351 4.29 -10.70 2.65
CA ARG A 351 3.20 -9.95 2.00
C ARG A 351 1.83 -10.62 2.12
N GLU A 352 1.81 -11.93 2.32
CA GLU A 352 0.58 -12.69 2.52
C GLU A 352 0.02 -12.52 3.93
N MET A 353 0.83 -11.97 4.85
CA MET A 353 0.44 -11.71 6.23
C MET A 353 -0.28 -10.36 6.34
N GLU A 354 -1.56 -10.37 6.64
CA GLU A 354 -2.43 -9.19 6.61
C GLU A 354 -2.47 -8.38 7.91
N ASN A 355 -2.02 -8.95 9.01
CA ASN A 355 -2.03 -8.25 10.30
C ASN A 355 -0.71 -8.39 11.06
N ALA A 356 -0.52 -7.50 12.04
CA ALA A 356 0.73 -7.42 12.80
C ALA A 356 1.04 -8.71 13.58
N ALA A 357 0.03 -9.43 14.08
CA ALA A 357 0.23 -10.68 14.82
C ALA A 357 0.78 -11.77 13.90
N GLN A 358 0.15 -11.96 12.73
CA GLN A 358 0.58 -12.92 11.72
C GLN A 358 1.94 -12.54 11.12
N GLN A 359 2.17 -11.24 10.84
CA GLN A 359 3.45 -10.77 10.35
C GLN A 359 4.59 -11.02 11.32
N ALA A 360 4.38 -10.78 12.61
CA ALA A 360 5.36 -11.05 13.65
C ALA A 360 5.55 -12.56 13.86
N ALA A 361 4.48 -13.34 13.87
CA ALA A 361 4.53 -14.80 14.00
C ALA A 361 5.29 -15.43 12.82
N ASN A 362 5.08 -14.94 11.60
CA ASN A 362 5.75 -15.43 10.40
C ASN A 362 7.28 -15.19 10.41
N VAL A 363 7.75 -14.13 11.09
CA VAL A 363 9.20 -13.86 11.26
C VAL A 363 9.79 -14.58 12.46
N ARG A 364 8.97 -14.84 13.50
CA ARG A 364 9.45 -15.47 14.73
C ARG A 364 9.97 -16.89 14.45
N GLY A 365 11.27 -17.11 14.74
CA GLY A 365 11.93 -18.37 14.47
C GLY A 365 12.31 -18.65 13.02
N ALA A 366 11.91 -17.79 12.06
CA ALA A 366 12.25 -17.96 10.65
C ALA A 366 13.74 -17.73 10.34
N PHE A 367 14.42 -16.98 11.20
CA PHE A 367 15.83 -16.65 11.06
C PHE A 367 16.59 -17.04 12.34
N ARG A 368 17.87 -17.40 12.16
CA ARG A 368 18.81 -17.71 13.23
C ARG A 368 20.06 -16.85 13.06
N VAL A 369 20.56 -16.31 14.17
CA VAL A 369 21.88 -15.67 14.23
C VAL A 369 22.92 -16.77 14.42
N THR A 370 23.92 -16.83 13.52
CA THR A 370 24.90 -17.94 13.43
C THR A 370 26.19 -17.69 14.21
N GLY A 371 26.33 -16.54 14.85
CA GLY A 371 27.55 -16.20 15.63
C GLY A 371 27.36 -14.90 16.42
N ALA A 372 28.39 -14.51 17.15
CA ALA A 372 28.42 -13.25 17.87
C ALA A 372 28.52 -12.06 16.88
N ALA A 373 27.76 -11.01 17.14
CA ALA A 373 27.85 -9.80 16.33
C ALA A 373 29.19 -9.07 16.60
N PRO A 374 29.83 -8.49 15.57
CA PRO A 374 31.01 -7.65 15.79
C PRO A 374 30.65 -6.40 16.63
N ARG A 375 31.67 -5.80 17.23
CA ARG A 375 31.54 -4.54 17.97
C ARG A 375 31.13 -3.38 17.06
N GLY A 376 30.52 -2.35 17.62
CA GLY A 376 30.14 -1.13 16.92
C GLY A 376 28.75 -1.19 16.29
N THR A 377 28.47 -0.23 15.42
CA THR A 377 27.17 -0.10 14.75
C THR A 377 27.07 -1.03 13.53
N GLY A 378 26.15 -1.97 13.55
CA GLY A 378 25.83 -2.84 12.42
C GLY A 378 24.73 -2.28 11.54
N LEU A 379 24.86 -2.51 10.24
CA LEU A 379 23.82 -2.25 9.25
C LEU A 379 23.08 -3.57 8.95
N LEU A 380 21.76 -3.56 9.01
CA LEU A 380 20.90 -4.68 8.61
C LEU A 380 20.17 -4.33 7.32
N LEU A 381 20.61 -4.89 6.19
CA LEU A 381 20.05 -4.63 4.87
C LEU A 381 18.95 -5.62 4.52
N ASP A 382 17.82 -5.10 4.03
CA ASP A 382 16.73 -5.87 3.43
C ASP A 382 16.34 -5.28 2.07
N ASP A 383 15.75 -6.08 1.17
CA ASP A 383 15.29 -5.60 -0.13
C ASP A 383 14.08 -4.66 0.01
N ARG A 384 13.18 -4.98 0.92
CA ARG A 384 11.93 -4.24 1.08
C ARG A 384 11.46 -4.18 2.53
N ARG A 385 11.01 -3.01 2.91
CA ARG A 385 10.26 -2.84 4.14
C ARG A 385 8.79 -2.58 3.84
N SER A 386 7.91 -3.50 4.20
CA SER A 386 6.46 -3.24 4.26
C SER A 386 6.06 -2.80 5.67
N SER A 387 5.78 -3.73 6.55
CA SER A 387 5.41 -3.43 7.94
C SER A 387 6.61 -3.24 8.90
N GLY A 388 7.80 -3.63 8.47
CA GLY A 388 9.04 -3.54 9.25
C GLY A 388 9.24 -4.62 10.31
N TRP A 389 8.41 -5.67 10.37
CA TRP A 389 8.59 -6.75 11.36
C TRP A 389 9.86 -7.55 11.14
N THR A 390 10.24 -7.82 9.90
CA THR A 390 11.50 -8.53 9.59
C THR A 390 12.69 -7.79 10.17
N LEU A 391 12.85 -6.51 9.83
CA LEU A 391 13.96 -5.68 10.32
C LEU A 391 13.95 -5.54 11.85
N ALA A 392 12.78 -5.37 12.46
CA ALA A 392 12.66 -5.23 13.91
C ALA A 392 13.06 -6.51 14.66
N MET A 393 12.54 -7.67 14.22
CA MET A 393 12.74 -8.92 14.94
C MET A 393 14.13 -9.51 14.68
N VAL A 394 14.59 -9.49 13.42
CA VAL A 394 15.93 -9.97 13.05
C VAL A 394 17.01 -9.06 13.67
N GLY A 395 16.81 -7.74 13.57
CA GLY A 395 17.70 -6.78 14.21
C GLY A 395 17.74 -6.93 15.74
N GLY A 396 16.59 -7.25 16.35
CA GLY A 396 16.51 -7.58 17.77
C GLY A 396 17.31 -8.83 18.14
N GLN A 397 17.31 -9.87 17.32
CA GLN A 397 18.15 -11.07 17.53
C GLN A 397 19.64 -10.72 17.43
N LEU A 398 20.05 -9.86 16.48
CA LEU A 398 21.42 -9.36 16.40
C LEU A 398 21.85 -8.56 17.64
N ARG A 399 20.94 -7.74 18.18
CA ARG A 399 21.16 -7.02 19.45
C ARG A 399 21.42 -8.00 20.60
N LEU A 400 20.59 -9.03 20.72
CA LEU A 400 20.72 -10.08 21.74
C LEU A 400 21.98 -10.95 21.53
N ALA A 401 22.48 -11.04 20.29
CA ALA A 401 23.73 -11.71 19.97
C ALA A 401 24.99 -10.84 20.17
N GLY A 402 24.86 -9.67 20.81
CA GLY A 402 25.97 -8.82 21.23
C GLY A 402 26.19 -7.58 20.36
N ALA A 403 25.37 -7.30 19.35
CA ALA A 403 25.49 -6.05 18.59
C ALA A 403 25.20 -4.84 19.50
N GLU A 404 26.09 -3.84 19.51
CA GLU A 404 25.91 -2.63 20.29
C GLU A 404 24.75 -1.77 19.77
N ARG A 405 24.67 -1.61 18.45
CA ARG A 405 23.57 -0.95 17.74
C ARG A 405 23.32 -1.64 16.41
N VAL A 406 22.07 -1.65 15.95
CA VAL A 406 21.68 -2.17 14.64
C VAL A 406 20.80 -1.14 13.96
N VAL A 407 21.24 -0.63 12.81
CA VAL A 407 20.52 0.32 11.96
C VAL A 407 19.92 -0.41 10.77
N PRO A 408 18.59 -0.47 10.63
CA PRO A 408 17.93 -1.02 9.46
C PRO A 408 18.15 -0.20 8.20
N LEU A 409 18.41 -0.89 7.09
CA LEU A 409 18.44 -0.32 5.74
C LEU A 409 17.50 -1.10 4.85
N ALA A 410 16.78 -0.41 3.97
CA ALA A 410 15.96 -1.03 2.94
C ALA A 410 16.17 -0.34 1.59
N LEU A 411 16.08 -1.11 0.50
CA LEU A 411 16.04 -0.51 -0.84
C LEU A 411 14.75 0.29 -1.03
N GLY A 412 13.61 -0.26 -0.61
CA GLY A 412 12.34 0.42 -0.71
C GLY A 412 11.40 0.16 0.47
N THR A 413 10.46 1.10 0.67
CA THR A 413 9.42 1.00 1.71
C THR A 413 8.04 1.37 1.16
N LEU A 414 6.98 0.81 1.76
CA LEU A 414 5.59 1.22 1.48
C LEU A 414 5.22 2.56 2.14
N GLY A 415 5.98 2.99 3.14
CA GLY A 415 5.72 4.22 3.89
C GLY A 415 5.91 4.07 5.37
#